data_5455f3c5c4da45b6b6fd8748ed8bd48f
#
_entry.id   5455f3c5c4da45b6b6fd8748ed8bd48f
#
_cell.length_a   1.000
_cell.length_b   1.000
_cell.length_c   1.000
_cell.angle_alpha   90.00
_cell.angle_beta   90.00
_cell.angle_gamma   90.00
#
_symmetry.space_group_name_H-M   'P 1'
#
loop_
_entity.id
_entity.type
_entity.pdbx_description
1 polymer ?
#
loop_
_entity_poly.entity_id
_entity_poly.type
_entity_poly.pdbx_seq_one_letter_code
_entity_poly.pdbx_strand_id
1 'polypeptide(L)'
;MSTIGIRRNPTVEAPGIDHMVGFESLDDVLQYADVIAMCVPSTPSTHHLLNAERIAKLKTDAIVINAGRGDAIDTQALADALANGMIRGAGLDVTEPEPLPVASPLWSEPKCLITPHVAGGNHLESTERRIIAIALGNVRCYANGQSLDNRMPLKG
;
A
#
# COMPACT_ATOMS: atom_id res chain seq x y z
N MET A 1 1.30 13.14 16.32
CA MET A 1 1.75 12.12 15.34
C MET A 1 2.51 12.85 14.26
N SER A 2 3.71 12.38 13.90
CA SER A 2 4.47 12.89 12.74
C SER A 2 4.26 11.94 11.57
N THR A 3 4.15 12.49 10.36
CA THR A 3 3.86 11.72 9.15
C THR A 3 4.98 11.90 8.12
N ILE A 4 5.47 10.76 7.58
CA ILE A 4 6.46 10.74 6.51
C ILE A 4 5.82 10.06 5.30
N GLY A 5 5.69 10.79 4.21
CA GLY A 5 5.21 10.26 2.94
C GLY A 5 6.38 9.81 2.07
N ILE A 6 6.29 8.60 1.51
CA ILE A 6 7.30 8.05 0.60
C ILE A 6 6.66 7.88 -0.78
N ARG A 7 7.24 8.49 -1.80
CA ARG A 7 6.74 8.41 -3.17
C ARG A 7 7.84 8.60 -4.21
N ARG A 8 7.56 8.21 -5.45
CA ARG A 8 8.51 8.34 -6.57
C ARG A 8 8.94 9.78 -6.85
N ASN A 9 8.03 10.73 -6.72
CA ASN A 9 8.34 12.15 -6.90
C ASN A 9 8.07 12.90 -5.58
N PRO A 10 9.07 13.07 -4.73
CA PRO A 10 8.92 13.69 -3.42
C PRO A 10 8.71 15.22 -3.46
N THR A 11 8.88 15.87 -4.61
CA THR A 11 8.71 17.32 -4.76
C THR A 11 7.24 17.75 -4.73
N VAL A 12 6.30 16.80 -4.92
CA VAL A 12 4.87 17.09 -4.89
C VAL A 12 4.37 16.96 -3.46
N GLU A 13 4.00 18.07 -2.86
CA GLU A 13 3.41 18.11 -1.52
C GLU A 13 2.09 17.35 -1.46
N ALA A 14 1.79 16.77 -0.31
CA ALA A 14 0.52 16.14 -0.03
C ALA A 14 -0.06 16.69 1.28
N PRO A 15 -1.31 17.19 1.29
CA PRO A 15 -1.93 17.69 2.50
C PRO A 15 -1.92 16.64 3.63
N GLY A 16 -1.50 17.04 4.82
CA GLY A 16 -1.46 16.17 6.00
C GLY A 16 -0.21 15.31 6.12
N ILE A 17 0.79 15.50 5.26
CA ILE A 17 2.11 14.87 5.36
C ILE A 17 3.12 15.92 5.81
N ASP A 18 3.82 15.66 6.92
CA ASP A 18 4.78 16.61 7.49
C ASP A 18 6.11 16.61 6.70
N HIS A 19 6.56 15.43 6.25
CA HIS A 19 7.78 15.26 5.49
C HIS A 19 7.55 14.35 4.29
N MET A 20 8.06 14.74 3.12
CA MET A 20 7.98 13.94 1.89
C MET A 20 9.37 13.54 1.46
N VAL A 21 9.59 12.24 1.21
CA VAL A 21 10.87 11.67 0.78
C VAL A 21 10.68 10.71 -0.39
N GLY A 22 11.76 10.46 -1.12
CA GLY A 22 11.79 9.45 -2.19
C GLY A 22 12.03 8.04 -1.67
N PHE A 23 11.92 7.05 -2.57
CA PHE A 23 12.18 5.64 -2.23
C PHE A 23 13.63 5.36 -1.81
N GLU A 24 14.57 6.20 -2.23
CA GLU A 24 15.98 6.14 -1.84
C GLU A 24 16.19 6.34 -0.33
N SER A 25 15.28 7.06 0.34
CA SER A 25 15.32 7.30 1.78
C SER A 25 14.49 6.28 2.59
N LEU A 26 13.88 5.29 1.94
CA LEU A 26 13.00 4.31 2.62
C LEU A 26 13.73 3.61 3.78
N ASP A 27 14.93 3.12 3.51
CA ASP A 27 15.72 2.37 4.50
C ASP A 27 16.12 3.20 5.72
N ASP A 28 16.27 4.51 5.54
CA ASP A 28 16.65 5.44 6.62
C ASP A 28 15.50 5.74 7.57
N VAL A 29 14.24 5.73 7.03
CA VAL A 29 13.06 6.12 7.82
C VAL A 29 12.37 4.94 8.50
N LEU A 30 12.54 3.71 7.99
CA LEU A 30 11.84 2.52 8.52
C LEU A 30 12.06 2.30 10.02
N GLN A 31 13.28 2.53 10.51
CA GLN A 31 13.65 2.35 11.93
C GLN A 31 12.92 3.31 12.89
N TYR A 32 12.31 4.37 12.38
CA TYR A 32 11.58 5.35 13.18
C TYR A 32 10.07 5.17 13.11
N ALA A 33 9.58 4.33 12.19
CA ALA A 33 8.16 4.18 11.94
C ALA A 33 7.48 3.34 13.03
N ASP A 34 6.39 3.85 13.59
CA ASP A 34 5.49 3.11 14.48
C ASP A 34 4.41 2.40 13.66
N VAL A 35 3.99 2.99 12.55
CA VAL A 35 3.01 2.42 11.62
C VAL A 35 3.48 2.64 10.19
N ILE A 36 3.50 1.57 9.41
CA ILE A 36 3.78 1.60 7.98
C ILE A 36 2.46 1.33 7.24
N ALA A 37 1.97 2.32 6.50
CA ALA A 37 0.79 2.16 5.65
C ALA A 37 1.20 2.11 4.18
N MET A 38 1.01 0.96 3.55
CA MET A 38 1.39 0.71 2.15
C MET A 38 0.17 0.82 1.24
N CYS A 39 0.25 1.75 0.27
CA CYS A 39 -0.77 1.99 -0.75
C CYS A 39 -0.12 2.06 -2.14
N VAL A 40 0.98 1.36 -2.35
CA VAL A 40 1.74 1.38 -3.61
C VAL A 40 1.11 0.47 -4.66
N PRO A 41 1.23 0.81 -5.96
CA PRO A 41 0.84 -0.09 -7.03
C PRO A 41 1.84 -1.24 -7.19
N SER A 42 1.43 -2.34 -7.83
CA SER A 42 2.34 -3.41 -8.26
C SER A 42 3.18 -2.95 -9.45
N THR A 43 4.48 -2.91 -9.27
CA THR A 43 5.49 -2.57 -10.30
C THR A 43 6.79 -3.32 -9.98
N PRO A 44 7.72 -3.47 -10.94
CA PRO A 44 9.02 -4.06 -10.63
C PRO A 44 9.80 -3.35 -9.50
N SER A 45 9.59 -2.05 -9.30
CA SER A 45 10.26 -1.28 -8.26
C SER A 45 9.57 -1.34 -6.88
N THR A 46 8.35 -1.86 -6.82
CA THR A 46 7.58 -2.01 -5.57
C THR A 46 7.39 -3.47 -5.17
N HIS A 47 7.81 -4.41 -6.02
CA HIS A 47 7.80 -5.83 -5.68
C HIS A 47 8.74 -6.09 -4.51
N HIS A 48 8.22 -6.74 -3.48
CA HIS A 48 8.90 -6.97 -2.20
C HIS A 48 9.61 -5.70 -1.67
N LEU A 49 8.92 -4.56 -1.84
CA LEU A 49 9.42 -3.29 -1.30
C LEU A 49 9.69 -3.41 0.21
N LEU A 50 8.85 -4.16 0.92
CA LEU A 50 9.06 -4.55 2.31
C LEU A 50 9.47 -6.03 2.34
N ASN A 51 10.75 -6.29 2.14
CA ASN A 51 11.40 -7.60 2.21
C ASN A 51 11.91 -7.92 3.62
N ALA A 52 12.52 -9.10 3.81
CA ALA A 52 13.05 -9.54 5.10
C ALA A 52 14.05 -8.55 5.71
N GLU A 53 14.95 -7.98 4.90
CA GLU A 53 15.98 -7.03 5.39
C GLU A 53 15.34 -5.74 5.93
N ARG A 54 14.29 -5.25 5.25
CA ARG A 54 13.56 -4.05 5.65
C ARG A 54 12.67 -4.29 6.85
N ILE A 55 12.03 -5.45 6.91
CA ILE A 55 11.26 -5.87 8.09
C ILE A 55 12.15 -5.92 9.33
N ALA A 56 13.38 -6.41 9.20
CA ALA A 56 14.33 -6.47 10.30
C ALA A 56 14.78 -5.09 10.81
N LYS A 57 14.59 -4.02 10.05
CA LYS A 57 14.88 -2.63 10.46
C LYS A 57 13.73 -1.98 11.23
N LEU A 58 12.55 -2.60 11.25
CA LEU A 58 11.38 -2.04 11.91
C LEU A 58 11.52 -2.11 13.43
N LYS A 59 10.80 -1.25 14.11
CA LYS A 59 10.67 -1.35 15.57
C LYS A 59 9.88 -2.61 15.94
N THR A 60 10.19 -3.18 17.10
CA THR A 60 9.46 -4.38 17.60
C THR A 60 7.99 -4.11 17.91
N ASP A 61 7.63 -2.85 18.12
CA ASP A 61 6.24 -2.41 18.31
C ASP A 61 5.61 -1.82 17.03
N ALA A 62 6.29 -1.90 15.88
CA ALA A 62 5.75 -1.43 14.62
C ALA A 62 4.56 -2.26 14.14
N ILE A 63 3.64 -1.57 13.45
CA ILE A 63 2.47 -2.18 12.79
C ILE A 63 2.60 -1.95 11.28
N VAL A 64 2.44 -3.02 10.49
CA VAL A 64 2.45 -2.96 9.03
C VAL A 64 1.03 -3.09 8.50
N ILE A 65 0.58 -2.15 7.67
CA ILE A 65 -0.73 -2.17 7.02
C ILE A 65 -0.52 -2.15 5.51
N ASN A 66 -1.12 -3.11 4.79
CA ASN A 66 -1.09 -3.12 3.33
C ASN A 66 -2.51 -3.10 2.75
N ALA A 67 -2.86 -1.97 2.14
CA ALA A 67 -4.10 -1.77 1.38
C ALA A 67 -3.79 -1.44 -0.11
N GLY A 68 -2.57 -1.70 -0.56
CA GLY A 68 -2.11 -1.45 -1.93
C GLY A 68 -2.16 -2.68 -2.81
N ARG A 69 -1.06 -3.43 -2.86
CA ARG A 69 -0.91 -4.70 -3.59
C ARG A 69 -0.11 -5.69 -2.75
N GLY A 70 -0.50 -6.96 -2.82
CA GLY A 70 0.10 -8.02 -2.01
C GLY A 70 1.59 -8.18 -2.23
N ASP A 71 2.02 -8.15 -3.49
CA ASP A 71 3.41 -8.28 -3.92
C ASP A 71 4.36 -7.16 -3.44
N ALA A 72 3.84 -6.13 -2.79
CA ALA A 72 4.67 -5.10 -2.15
C ALA A 72 5.35 -5.59 -0.86
N ILE A 73 4.87 -6.68 -0.27
CA ILE A 73 5.44 -7.31 0.93
C ILE A 73 5.86 -8.74 0.59
N ASP A 74 7.04 -9.14 1.02
CA ASP A 74 7.41 -10.55 1.09
C ASP A 74 6.56 -11.22 2.18
N THR A 75 5.54 -11.97 1.74
CA THR A 75 4.54 -12.59 2.62
C THR A 75 5.17 -13.58 3.60
N GLN A 76 6.18 -14.34 3.19
CA GLN A 76 6.85 -15.30 4.06
C GLN A 76 7.69 -14.57 5.11
N ALA A 77 8.44 -13.57 4.70
CA ALA A 77 9.24 -12.75 5.64
C ALA A 77 8.35 -12.04 6.68
N LEU A 78 7.17 -11.57 6.27
CA LEU A 78 6.21 -10.97 7.20
C LEU A 78 5.67 -12.01 8.20
N ALA A 79 5.31 -13.21 7.73
CA ALA A 79 4.83 -14.29 8.58
C ALA A 79 5.88 -14.69 9.62
N ASP A 80 7.14 -14.84 9.20
CA ASP A 80 8.24 -15.17 10.08
C ASP A 80 8.49 -14.06 11.12
N ALA A 81 8.40 -12.81 10.71
CA ALA A 81 8.57 -11.66 11.60
C ALA A 81 7.47 -11.59 12.68
N LEU A 82 6.22 -11.86 12.32
CA LEU A 82 5.10 -11.90 13.27
C LEU A 82 5.25 -13.05 14.26
N ALA A 83 5.55 -14.26 13.77
CA ALA A 83 5.73 -15.46 14.58
C ALA A 83 6.87 -15.30 15.60
N ASN A 84 7.97 -14.63 15.20
CA ASN A 84 9.12 -14.39 16.05
C ASN A 84 8.97 -13.10 16.91
N GLY A 85 7.87 -12.39 16.81
CA GLY A 85 7.65 -11.16 17.58
C GLY A 85 8.58 -10.01 17.21
N MET A 86 9.09 -9.99 15.97
CA MET A 86 9.96 -8.93 15.46
C MET A 86 9.20 -7.64 15.21
N ILE A 87 7.88 -7.74 14.96
CA ILE A 87 6.96 -6.61 14.84
C ILE A 87 5.71 -6.88 15.68
N ARG A 88 4.97 -5.82 16.00
CA ARG A 88 3.77 -5.90 16.83
C ARG A 88 2.58 -6.54 16.13
N GLY A 89 2.40 -6.28 14.84
CA GLY A 89 1.25 -6.79 14.12
C GLY A 89 1.19 -6.36 12.66
N ALA A 90 0.25 -6.95 11.92
CA ALA A 90 -0.02 -6.59 10.54
C ALA A 90 -1.52 -6.54 10.23
N GLY A 91 -1.93 -5.66 9.31
CA GLY A 91 -3.25 -5.61 8.69
C GLY A 91 -3.11 -5.72 7.18
N LEU A 92 -3.66 -6.77 6.58
CA LEU A 92 -3.51 -7.07 5.16
C LEU A 92 -4.87 -7.12 4.48
N ASP A 93 -5.13 -6.18 3.58
CA ASP A 93 -6.29 -6.27 2.68
C ASP A 93 -5.94 -7.01 1.39
N VAL A 94 -4.66 -7.15 1.12
CA VAL A 94 -4.07 -7.79 -0.06
C VAL A 94 -2.90 -8.69 0.34
N THR A 95 -2.71 -9.80 -0.37
CA THR A 95 -1.66 -10.80 -0.06
C THR A 95 -0.95 -11.26 -1.34
N GLU A 96 0.20 -11.92 -1.19
CA GLU A 96 0.90 -12.62 -2.27
C GLU A 96 1.22 -14.06 -1.82
N PRO A 97 0.74 -15.08 -2.55
CA PRO A 97 -0.23 -14.97 -3.66
C PRO A 97 -1.63 -14.56 -3.18
N GLU A 98 -2.46 -14.15 -4.13
CA GLU A 98 -3.86 -13.87 -3.87
C GLU A 98 -4.74 -14.75 -4.79
N PRO A 99 -5.67 -15.57 -4.24
CA PRO A 99 -6.01 -15.73 -2.82
C PRO A 99 -4.88 -16.31 -1.98
N LEU A 100 -4.81 -15.91 -0.70
CA LEU A 100 -3.84 -16.46 0.25
C LEU A 100 -4.08 -17.97 0.43
N PRO A 101 -3.06 -18.83 0.24
CA PRO A 101 -3.21 -20.29 0.39
C PRO A 101 -3.76 -20.68 1.76
N VAL A 102 -4.61 -21.70 1.81
CA VAL A 102 -5.21 -22.22 3.04
C VAL A 102 -4.16 -22.65 4.07
N ALA A 103 -3.00 -23.12 3.60
CA ALA A 103 -1.89 -23.54 4.45
C ALA A 103 -1.02 -22.38 4.97
N SER A 104 -1.33 -21.13 4.61
CA SER A 104 -0.55 -19.99 5.07
C SER A 104 -0.61 -19.83 6.59
N PRO A 105 0.55 -19.67 7.26
CA PRO A 105 0.60 -19.45 8.70
C PRO A 105 -0.09 -18.13 9.13
N LEU A 106 -0.25 -17.18 8.22
CA LEU A 106 -0.92 -15.90 8.49
C LEU A 106 -2.38 -16.07 8.91
N TRP A 107 -3.07 -17.16 8.49
CA TRP A 107 -4.46 -17.42 8.91
C TRP A 107 -4.60 -17.70 10.41
N SER A 108 -3.58 -18.25 11.03
CA SER A 108 -3.56 -18.59 12.46
C SER A 108 -2.72 -17.61 13.31
N GLU A 109 -2.12 -16.60 12.71
CA GLU A 109 -1.32 -15.60 13.41
C GLU A 109 -2.23 -14.56 14.09
N PRO A 110 -2.31 -14.56 15.43
CA PRO A 110 -3.25 -13.67 16.16
C PRO A 110 -2.92 -12.19 16.02
N LYS A 111 -1.70 -11.84 15.59
CA LYS A 111 -1.26 -10.47 15.36
C LYS A 111 -1.49 -10.02 13.91
N CYS A 112 -2.08 -10.88 13.05
CA CYS A 112 -2.37 -10.57 11.65
C CYS A 112 -3.88 -10.46 11.43
N LEU A 113 -4.36 -9.31 10.99
CA LEU A 113 -5.71 -9.11 10.51
C LEU A 113 -5.73 -9.17 8.99
N ILE A 114 -6.56 -10.05 8.41
CA ILE A 114 -6.70 -10.19 6.96
C ILE A 114 -8.13 -9.81 6.57
N THR A 115 -8.27 -8.96 5.56
CA THR A 115 -9.55 -8.62 4.93
C THR A 115 -9.53 -9.03 3.45
N PRO A 116 -10.71 -9.31 2.83
CA PRO A 116 -10.74 -9.96 1.52
C PRO A 116 -10.68 -8.96 0.36
N HIS A 117 -9.65 -8.13 0.27
CA HIS A 117 -9.39 -7.14 -0.78
C HIS A 117 -10.58 -6.19 -0.98
N VAL A 118 -11.01 -5.57 0.10
CA VAL A 118 -12.19 -4.68 0.12
C VAL A 118 -11.85 -3.21 0.38
N ALA A 119 -10.62 -2.89 0.75
CA ALA A 119 -10.16 -1.52 0.93
C ALA A 119 -10.12 -0.79 -0.43
N GLY A 120 -10.95 0.15 -0.68
CA GLY A 120 -11.05 0.85 -1.96
C GLY A 120 -12.07 0.28 -2.94
N GLY A 121 -12.84 -0.72 -2.53
CA GLY A 121 -13.99 -1.22 -3.27
C GLY A 121 -15.13 -0.21 -3.35
N ASN A 122 -16.08 -0.45 -4.27
CA ASN A 122 -17.25 0.42 -4.52
C ASN A 122 -18.31 0.32 -3.40
N HIS A 123 -17.93 -0.16 -2.21
CA HIS A 123 -18.86 -0.34 -1.07
C HIS A 123 -19.18 0.98 -0.36
N LEU A 124 -18.37 2.02 -0.60
CA LEU A 124 -18.64 3.35 -0.07
C LEU A 124 -19.34 4.20 -1.11
N GLU A 125 -20.50 4.72 -0.79
CA GLU A 125 -21.28 5.60 -1.66
C GLU A 125 -20.45 6.79 -2.17
N SER A 126 -19.55 7.32 -1.36
CA SER A 126 -18.63 8.39 -1.76
C SER A 126 -17.65 7.96 -2.86
N THR A 127 -17.17 6.72 -2.83
CA THR A 127 -16.27 6.16 -3.86
C THR A 127 -17.03 5.97 -5.17
N GLU A 128 -18.22 5.37 -5.11
CA GLU A 128 -19.08 5.18 -6.28
C GLU A 128 -19.43 6.51 -6.96
N ARG A 129 -19.89 7.50 -6.20
CA ARG A 129 -20.19 8.84 -6.71
C ARG A 129 -18.98 9.48 -7.39
N ARG A 130 -17.78 9.30 -6.84
CA ARG A 130 -16.54 9.85 -7.41
C ARG A 130 -16.18 9.18 -8.74
N ILE A 131 -16.30 7.85 -8.82
CA ILE A 131 -16.07 7.10 -10.06
C ILE A 131 -17.04 7.55 -11.15
N ILE A 132 -18.33 7.63 -10.83
CA ILE A 132 -19.38 8.09 -11.76
C ILE A 132 -19.10 9.53 -12.23
N ALA A 133 -18.72 10.42 -11.32
CA ALA A 133 -18.42 11.81 -11.67
C ALA A 133 -17.23 11.92 -12.63
N ILE A 134 -16.15 11.16 -12.40
CA ILE A 134 -14.98 11.11 -13.29
C ILE A 134 -15.39 10.53 -14.66
N ALA A 135 -16.13 9.42 -14.68
CA ALA A 135 -16.57 8.79 -15.93
C ALA A 135 -17.43 9.73 -16.77
N LEU A 136 -18.44 10.36 -16.17
CA LEU A 136 -19.31 11.33 -16.87
C LEU A 136 -18.53 12.58 -17.30
N GLY A 137 -17.59 13.06 -16.49
CA GLY A 137 -16.69 14.15 -16.86
C GLY A 137 -15.89 13.82 -18.11
N ASN A 138 -15.27 12.64 -18.14
CA ASN A 138 -14.49 12.18 -19.29
C ASN A 138 -15.33 11.97 -20.56
N VAL A 139 -16.55 11.49 -20.46
CA VAL A 139 -17.49 11.40 -21.61
C VAL A 139 -17.75 12.80 -22.18
N ARG A 140 -17.98 13.79 -21.34
CA ARG A 140 -18.17 15.19 -21.78
C ARG A 140 -16.93 15.78 -22.42
N CYS A 141 -15.77 15.55 -21.81
CA CYS A 141 -14.48 16.00 -22.36
C CYS A 141 -14.24 15.38 -23.74
N TYR A 142 -14.47 14.07 -23.89
CA TYR A 142 -14.34 13.38 -25.17
C TYR A 142 -15.28 13.96 -26.24
N ALA A 143 -16.55 14.17 -25.91
CA ALA A 143 -17.55 14.72 -26.83
C ALA A 143 -17.20 16.15 -27.30
N ASN A 144 -16.47 16.91 -26.48
CA ASN A 144 -16.05 18.28 -26.79
C ASN A 144 -14.61 18.39 -27.31
N GLY A 145 -13.92 17.27 -27.60
CA GLY A 145 -12.52 17.26 -28.05
C GLY A 145 -11.50 17.77 -27.01
N GLN A 146 -11.88 17.72 -25.72
CA GLN A 146 -11.03 18.13 -24.61
C GLN A 146 -10.20 16.97 -24.07
N SER A 147 -9.13 17.27 -23.33
CA SER A 147 -8.31 16.25 -22.67
C SER A 147 -9.10 15.52 -21.57
N LEU A 148 -8.85 14.22 -21.43
CA LEU A 148 -9.46 13.38 -20.40
C LEU A 148 -8.69 13.50 -19.07
N ASP A 149 -9.41 13.46 -17.95
CA ASP A 149 -8.84 13.37 -16.62
C ASP A 149 -8.34 11.94 -16.34
N ASN A 150 -7.29 11.84 -15.53
CA ASN A 150 -6.70 10.56 -15.11
C ASN A 150 -6.26 9.65 -16.29
N ARG A 151 -5.86 10.23 -17.40
CA ARG A 151 -5.37 9.48 -18.55
C ARG A 151 -4.08 8.75 -18.21
N MET A 152 -4.10 7.43 -18.33
CA MET A 152 -2.88 6.62 -18.24
C MET A 152 -2.16 6.63 -19.59
N PRO A 153 -0.84 6.89 -19.61
CA PRO A 153 -0.06 6.76 -20.84
C PRO A 153 -0.11 5.29 -21.29
N LEU A 154 -0.34 5.07 -22.58
CA LEU A 154 -0.17 3.75 -23.18
C LEU A 154 1.31 3.39 -23.03
N LYS A 155 1.59 2.24 -22.39
CA LYS A 155 2.95 1.68 -22.45
C LYS A 155 3.17 1.24 -23.88
N GLY A 156 4.08 1.92 -24.59
CA GLY A 156 4.62 1.45 -25.86
C GLY A 156 5.43 0.19 -25.67
#